data_d4062e690858800900f23ecd748066c0
#
_entry.id   d4062e690858800900f23ecd748066c0
#
_cell.length_a   1.000
_cell.length_b   1.000
_cell.length_c   1.000
_cell.angle_alpha   90.00
_cell.angle_beta   90.00
_cell.angle_gamma   90.00
#
_symmetry.space_group_name_H-M   'P 1'
#
loop_
_entity.id
_entity.type
_entity.pdbx_description
1 polymer ?
#
loop_
_entity_poly.entity_id
_entity_poly.type
_entity_poly.pdbx_seq_one_letter_code
_entity_poly.pdbx_strand_id
1 'polypeptide(L)'
;AYDEEHKMLYVNYNQGDKIVSFDMGANEGTPYSKINSTFIEAPDNPYIHENSIWITSLDFQPNDFGECEFKKSCSLPFSIYQLDIKSLEIINKYSFSKTVFGLPTVAVPFENKIYMGSFHSDRLGFFEVD
;
A
#
# COMPACT_ATOMS: atom_id res chain seq x y z
N ALA A 1 -8.18 4.79 -1.35
CA ALA A 1 -8.02 5.75 -2.47
C ALA A 1 -9.24 5.71 -3.39
N TYR A 2 -9.52 6.81 -4.05
CA TYR A 2 -10.64 6.92 -5.00
C TYR A 2 -10.14 7.45 -6.34
N ASP A 3 -10.48 6.74 -7.41
CA ASP A 3 -10.24 7.15 -8.79
C ASP A 3 -11.51 7.80 -9.32
N GLU A 4 -11.47 9.13 -9.43
CA GLU A 4 -12.64 9.93 -9.82
C GLU A 4 -12.99 9.73 -11.30
N GLU A 5 -12.01 9.53 -12.15
CA GLU A 5 -12.22 9.31 -13.60
C GLU A 5 -12.98 8.02 -13.87
N HIS A 6 -12.62 6.93 -13.21
CA HIS A 6 -13.24 5.62 -13.41
C HIS A 6 -14.27 5.26 -12.33
N LYS A 7 -14.48 6.14 -11.35
CA LYS A 7 -15.40 5.95 -10.21
C LYS A 7 -15.14 4.66 -9.45
N MET A 8 -13.86 4.36 -9.24
CA MET A 8 -13.41 3.18 -8.50
C MET A 8 -12.90 3.55 -7.13
N LEU A 9 -13.36 2.82 -6.11
CA LEU A 9 -12.88 2.95 -4.74
C LEU A 9 -11.98 1.76 -4.41
N TYR A 10 -10.79 2.03 -3.89
CA TYR A 10 -9.83 1.02 -3.46
C TYR A 10 -9.68 1.07 -1.95
N VAL A 11 -9.95 -0.05 -1.30
CA VAL A 11 -9.98 -0.15 0.17
C VAL A 11 -9.01 -1.21 0.64
N ASN A 12 -8.09 -0.81 1.51
CA ASN A 12 -7.21 -1.74 2.22
C ASN A 12 -7.89 -2.29 3.46
N TYR A 13 -7.75 -3.58 3.65
CA TYR A 13 -8.12 -4.26 4.91
C TYR A 13 -6.81 -4.63 5.61
N ASN A 14 -6.32 -3.74 6.46
CA ASN A 14 -5.02 -3.89 7.11
C ASN A 14 -4.88 -5.22 7.85
N GLN A 15 -5.82 -5.55 8.73
CA GLN A 15 -5.83 -6.83 9.44
C GLN A 15 -6.50 -7.97 8.66
N GLY A 16 -7.09 -7.66 7.53
CA GLY A 16 -7.71 -8.63 6.64
C GLY A 16 -6.82 -9.05 5.48
N ASP A 17 -5.61 -8.51 5.41
CA ASP A 17 -4.56 -8.87 4.45
C ASP A 17 -5.02 -8.82 2.98
N LYS A 18 -5.67 -7.74 2.61
CA LYS A 18 -6.12 -7.57 1.21
C LYS A 18 -6.40 -6.12 0.84
N ILE A 19 -6.36 -5.85 -0.44
CA ILE A 19 -6.99 -4.69 -1.06
C ILE A 19 -8.19 -5.14 -1.89
N VAL A 20 -9.24 -4.34 -1.90
CA VAL A 20 -10.47 -4.61 -2.66
C VAL A 20 -10.85 -3.38 -3.47
N SER A 21 -11.25 -3.59 -4.71
CA SER A 21 -11.82 -2.52 -5.54
C SER A 21 -13.34 -2.63 -5.61
N PHE A 22 -13.99 -1.45 -5.57
CA PHE A 22 -15.45 -1.32 -5.67
C PHE A 22 -15.80 -0.36 -6.79
N ASP A 23 -16.75 -0.76 -7.64
CA ASP A 23 -17.34 0.12 -8.64
C ASP A 23 -18.39 1.01 -7.97
N MET A 24 -18.09 2.31 -7.89
CA MET A 24 -18.98 3.33 -7.30
C MET A 24 -19.85 4.01 -8.35
N GLY A 25 -19.65 3.68 -9.63
CA GLY A 25 -20.43 4.19 -10.74
C GLY A 25 -21.66 3.38 -11.08
N ALA A 26 -22.03 2.39 -10.26
CA ALA A 26 -23.22 1.58 -10.43
C ALA A 26 -24.49 2.44 -10.48
N ASN A 27 -25.54 1.93 -11.15
CA ASN A 27 -26.81 2.64 -11.35
C ASN A 27 -27.43 3.13 -10.03
N GLU A 28 -28.12 4.27 -10.10
CA GLU A 28 -28.82 4.86 -8.98
C GLU A 28 -29.72 3.83 -8.27
N GLY A 29 -29.56 3.71 -6.95
CA GLY A 29 -30.26 2.72 -6.15
C GLY A 29 -29.63 1.34 -6.10
N THR A 30 -28.53 1.10 -6.84
CA THR A 30 -27.76 -0.14 -6.77
C THR A 30 -26.58 0.05 -5.81
N PRO A 31 -26.36 -0.84 -4.83
CA PRO A 31 -25.16 -0.77 -4.02
C PRO A 31 -23.91 -0.93 -4.90
N TYR A 32 -22.82 -0.31 -4.46
CA TYR A 32 -21.51 -0.48 -5.09
C TYR A 32 -21.19 -1.97 -5.28
N SER A 33 -20.54 -2.31 -6.39
CA SER A 33 -20.15 -3.68 -6.70
C SER A 33 -18.69 -3.90 -6.40
N LYS A 34 -18.39 -4.97 -5.65
CA LYS A 34 -17.02 -5.47 -5.48
C LYS A 34 -16.55 -6.06 -6.81
N ILE A 35 -15.40 -5.60 -7.31
CA ILE A 35 -14.85 -6.04 -8.60
C ILE A 35 -13.70 -7.02 -8.40
N ASN A 36 -12.61 -6.58 -7.75
CA ASN A 36 -11.40 -7.38 -7.58
C ASN A 36 -10.92 -7.37 -6.12
N SER A 37 -10.13 -8.37 -5.78
CA SER A 37 -9.46 -8.45 -4.49
C SER A 37 -8.08 -9.09 -4.67
N THR A 38 -7.08 -8.54 -3.99
CA THR A 38 -5.70 -9.06 -4.03
C THR A 38 -5.17 -9.19 -2.62
N PHE A 39 -4.55 -10.32 -2.31
CA PHE A 39 -3.88 -10.54 -1.02
C PHE A 39 -2.63 -9.69 -0.91
N ILE A 40 -2.56 -8.88 0.15
CA ILE A 40 -1.38 -8.11 0.55
C ILE A 40 -1.36 -8.11 2.07
N GLU A 41 -0.28 -8.58 2.68
CA GLU A 41 -0.16 -8.65 4.13
C GLU A 41 -0.11 -7.25 4.75
N ALA A 42 -0.98 -6.99 5.71
CA ALA A 42 -1.08 -5.72 6.44
C ALA A 42 -0.91 -4.47 5.56
N PRO A 43 -1.75 -4.29 4.51
CA PRO A 43 -1.59 -3.17 3.59
C PRO A 43 -1.99 -1.84 4.24
N ASP A 44 -1.30 -0.76 3.82
CA ASP A 44 -1.61 0.60 4.26
C ASP A 44 -1.66 1.54 3.06
N ASN A 45 -2.31 2.65 3.22
CA ASN A 45 -2.48 3.80 2.32
C ASN A 45 -2.23 3.55 0.82
N PRO A 46 -3.25 3.13 0.06
CA PRO A 46 -3.11 3.00 -1.38
C PRO A 46 -2.95 4.38 -2.04
N TYR A 47 -1.97 4.52 -2.91
CA TYR A 47 -1.68 5.74 -3.65
C TYR A 47 -1.81 5.49 -5.15
N ILE A 48 -2.73 6.21 -5.79
CA ILE A 48 -2.95 6.10 -7.25
C ILE A 48 -1.93 6.98 -7.97
N HIS A 49 -1.20 6.39 -8.91
CA HIS A 49 -0.30 7.12 -9.80
C HIS A 49 -0.37 6.50 -11.19
N GLU A 50 -0.83 7.30 -12.16
CA GLU A 50 -1.07 6.84 -13.54
C GLU A 50 -2.01 5.62 -13.55
N ASN A 51 -1.57 4.50 -14.12
CA ASN A 51 -2.35 3.28 -14.24
C ASN A 51 -2.02 2.27 -13.13
N SER A 52 -1.41 2.71 -12.05
CA SER A 52 -0.97 1.84 -10.96
C SER A 52 -1.49 2.31 -9.62
N ILE A 53 -1.58 1.36 -8.69
CA ILE A 53 -1.78 1.63 -7.27
C ILE A 53 -0.54 1.18 -6.53
N TRP A 54 0.02 2.08 -5.72
CA TRP A 54 1.17 1.79 -4.89
C TRP A 54 0.71 1.61 -3.45
N ILE A 55 1.15 0.51 -2.82
CA ILE A 55 0.71 0.13 -1.48
C ILE A 55 1.92 -0.29 -0.66
N THR A 56 1.99 0.20 0.57
CA THR A 56 2.92 -0.31 1.56
C THR A 56 2.32 -1.55 2.25
N SER A 57 3.16 -2.50 2.56
CA SER A 57 2.80 -3.72 3.26
C SER A 57 3.79 -3.95 4.40
N LEU A 58 3.26 -4.21 5.57
CA LEU A 58 4.07 -4.70 6.68
C LEU A 58 4.14 -6.23 6.54
N ASP A 59 5.33 -6.78 6.37
CA ASP A 59 5.53 -8.23 6.25
C ASP A 59 5.39 -8.94 7.61
N PHE A 60 4.45 -8.46 8.43
CA PHE A 60 4.10 -8.99 9.75
C PHE A 60 2.76 -8.39 10.21
N GLN A 61 2.11 -9.01 11.18
CA GLN A 61 0.85 -8.47 11.71
C GLN A 61 1.10 -7.24 12.61
N PRO A 62 0.20 -6.24 12.62
CA PRO A 62 0.39 -5.01 13.41
C PRO A 62 0.60 -5.19 14.91
N ASN A 63 0.17 -6.30 15.48
CA ASN A 63 0.37 -6.62 16.89
C ASN A 63 1.76 -7.22 17.21
N ASP A 64 2.58 -7.46 16.19
CA ASP A 64 3.92 -8.05 16.33
C ASP A 64 5.03 -7.00 16.36
N PHE A 65 4.72 -5.76 16.73
CA PHE A 65 5.71 -4.67 16.74
C PHE A 65 6.89 -4.92 17.68
N GLY A 66 6.69 -5.71 18.72
CA GLY A 66 7.76 -6.04 19.67
C GLY A 66 8.45 -4.79 20.22
N GLU A 67 9.78 -4.79 20.18
CA GLU A 67 10.58 -3.67 20.70
C GLU A 67 10.52 -2.40 19.82
N CYS A 68 9.98 -2.48 18.60
CA CYS A 68 9.91 -1.34 17.68
C CYS A 68 9.07 -0.19 18.25
N GLU A 69 8.12 -0.48 19.13
CA GLU A 69 7.27 0.52 19.78
C GLU A 69 8.09 1.60 20.53
N PHE A 70 9.23 1.22 21.06
CA PHE A 70 10.10 2.10 21.86
C PHE A 70 11.31 2.63 21.10
N LYS A 71 11.47 2.32 19.83
CA LYS A 71 12.60 2.76 19.00
C LYS A 71 12.17 3.86 18.04
N LYS A 72 13.05 4.83 17.82
CA LYS A 72 12.84 5.90 16.83
C LYS A 72 12.85 5.37 15.40
N SER A 73 13.46 4.22 15.19
CA SER A 73 13.59 3.58 13.90
C SER A 73 13.39 2.08 14.07
N CYS A 74 12.58 1.48 13.21
CA CYS A 74 12.24 0.07 13.26
C CYS A 74 12.72 -0.61 11.98
N SER A 75 13.45 -1.72 12.15
CA SER A 75 14.01 -2.51 11.03
C SER A 75 13.18 -3.73 10.66
N LEU A 76 11.92 -3.79 11.08
CA LEU A 76 11.02 -4.86 10.69
C LEU A 76 10.82 -4.90 9.16
N PRO A 77 10.68 -6.09 8.58
CA PRO A 77 10.54 -6.23 7.14
C PRO A 77 9.26 -5.60 6.62
N PHE A 78 9.36 -5.04 5.42
CA PHE A 78 8.21 -4.47 4.73
C PHE A 78 8.36 -4.66 3.21
N SER A 79 7.27 -4.49 2.50
CA SER A 79 7.25 -4.55 1.05
C SER A 79 6.46 -3.37 0.47
N ILE A 80 6.81 -2.99 -0.74
CA ILE A 80 6.08 -2.03 -1.54
C ILE A 80 5.54 -2.76 -2.76
N TYR A 81 4.25 -2.67 -2.99
CA TYR A 81 3.58 -3.28 -4.13
C TYR A 81 3.16 -2.22 -5.14
N GLN A 82 3.34 -2.55 -6.41
CA GLN A 82 2.70 -1.85 -7.52
C GLN A 82 1.67 -2.79 -8.13
N LEU A 83 0.41 -2.35 -8.15
CA LEU A 83 -0.70 -3.10 -8.73
C LEU A 83 -1.22 -2.42 -9.99
N ASP A 84 -1.73 -3.19 -10.92
CA ASP A 84 -2.53 -2.68 -12.03
C ASP A 84 -3.84 -2.11 -11.49
N ILE A 85 -4.19 -0.89 -11.89
CA ILE A 85 -5.36 -0.17 -11.34
C ILE A 85 -6.69 -0.85 -11.70
N LYS A 86 -6.76 -1.58 -12.81
CA LYS A 86 -8.00 -2.23 -13.27
C LYS A 86 -8.16 -3.63 -12.71
N SER A 87 -7.12 -4.45 -12.83
CA SER A 87 -7.18 -5.87 -12.45
C SER A 87 -6.79 -6.13 -11.00
N LEU A 88 -6.09 -5.19 -10.35
CA LEU A 88 -5.40 -5.36 -9.06
C LEU A 88 -4.34 -6.46 -9.08
N GLU A 89 -3.90 -6.88 -10.26
CA GLU A 89 -2.77 -7.81 -10.36
C GLU A 89 -1.46 -7.13 -9.93
N ILE A 90 -0.61 -7.90 -9.27
CA ILE A 90 0.71 -7.40 -8.83
C ILE A 90 1.61 -7.27 -10.06
N ILE A 91 2.03 -6.03 -10.35
CA ILE A 91 3.00 -5.73 -11.41
C ILE A 91 4.42 -5.90 -10.85
N ASN A 92 4.69 -5.30 -9.70
CA ASN A 92 5.98 -5.34 -9.02
C ASN A 92 5.82 -5.47 -7.51
N LYS A 93 6.79 -6.12 -6.89
CA LYS A 93 6.95 -6.20 -5.44
C LYS A 93 8.40 -5.93 -5.07
N TYR A 94 8.61 -4.98 -4.18
CA TYR A 94 9.93 -4.61 -3.66
C TYR A 94 9.96 -4.91 -2.17
N SER A 95 10.83 -5.81 -1.73
CA SER A 95 10.88 -6.25 -0.33
C SER A 95 12.17 -5.78 0.34
N PHE A 96 12.05 -5.34 1.58
CA PHE A 96 13.16 -4.79 2.36
C PHE A 96 13.16 -5.39 3.76
N SER A 97 14.34 -5.63 4.29
CA SER A 97 14.53 -6.10 5.65
C SER A 97 15.83 -5.55 6.23
N LYS A 98 15.88 -5.43 7.55
CA LYS A 98 17.05 -4.96 8.29
C LYS A 98 17.57 -3.59 7.83
N THR A 99 16.67 -2.73 7.41
CA THR A 99 16.98 -1.35 7.03
C THR A 99 16.81 -0.41 8.23
N VAL A 100 17.42 0.77 8.15
CA VAL A 100 17.24 1.81 9.19
C VAL A 100 15.90 2.52 9.09
N PHE A 101 15.16 2.30 8.01
CA PHE A 101 13.81 2.77 7.78
C PHE A 101 12.85 1.58 7.89
N GLY A 102 11.70 1.78 8.52
CA GLY A 102 10.68 0.74 8.62
C GLY A 102 9.29 1.31 8.84
N LEU A 103 8.32 0.42 8.97
CA LEU A 103 6.90 0.73 9.18
C LEU A 103 6.36 1.79 8.21
N PRO A 104 6.58 1.65 6.89
CA PRO A 104 6.08 2.61 5.93
C PRO A 104 4.55 2.59 5.88
N THR A 105 3.96 3.76 5.69
CA THR A 105 2.51 3.92 5.59
C THR A 105 2.05 4.41 4.22
N VAL A 106 2.96 4.96 3.42
CA VAL A 106 2.66 5.46 2.07
C VAL A 106 3.89 5.31 1.18
N ALA A 107 3.66 5.00 -0.08
CA ALA A 107 4.69 4.96 -1.12
C ALA A 107 4.24 5.84 -2.28
N VAL A 108 5.05 6.84 -2.62
CA VAL A 108 4.72 7.87 -3.62
C VAL A 108 5.76 7.85 -4.73
N PRO A 109 5.39 7.47 -5.95
CA PRO A 109 6.29 7.58 -7.11
C PRO A 109 6.53 9.04 -7.49
N PHE A 110 7.78 9.36 -7.73
CA PHE A 110 8.18 10.63 -8.32
C PHE A 110 9.45 10.42 -9.15
N GLU A 111 9.35 10.68 -10.45
CA GLU A 111 10.41 10.37 -11.42
C GLU A 111 10.76 8.86 -11.36
N ASN A 112 12.04 8.54 -11.19
CA ASN A 112 12.53 7.14 -11.09
C ASN A 112 12.67 6.66 -9.64
N LYS A 113 12.00 7.30 -8.70
CA LYS A 113 12.10 6.97 -7.27
C LYS A 113 10.73 6.72 -6.65
N ILE A 114 10.73 5.89 -5.64
CA ILE A 114 9.57 5.67 -4.78
C ILE A 114 9.92 6.23 -3.40
N TYR A 115 9.24 7.27 -3.00
CA TYR A 115 9.41 7.89 -1.68
C TYR A 115 8.44 7.27 -0.68
N MET A 116 8.89 7.08 0.55
CA MET A 116 8.11 6.43 1.59
C MET A 116 8.06 7.27 2.84
N GLY A 117 6.85 7.49 3.34
CA GLY A 117 6.62 8.01 4.69
C GLY A 117 6.38 6.87 5.68
N SER A 118 6.58 7.15 6.95
CA SER A 118 6.41 6.15 8.03
C SER A 118 5.78 6.80 9.25
N PHE A 119 5.01 6.03 9.99
CA PHE A 119 4.46 6.48 11.26
C PHE A 119 5.44 6.27 12.43
N HIS A 120 6.50 5.50 12.22
CA HIS A 120 7.44 5.15 13.28
C HIS A 120 8.88 5.06 12.74
N SER A 121 9.32 6.15 12.08
CA SER A 121 10.69 6.33 11.62
C SER A 121 11.07 7.79 11.71
N ASP A 122 12.36 8.05 11.90
CA ASP A 122 12.91 9.40 12.06
C ASP A 122 13.34 10.03 10.72
N ARG A 123 12.98 9.42 9.59
CA ARG A 123 13.45 9.83 8.27
C ARG A 123 12.46 9.51 7.15
N LEU A 124 12.64 10.17 6.04
CA LEU A 124 12.02 9.82 4.77
C LEU A 124 12.86 8.74 4.09
N GLY A 125 12.22 7.68 3.60
CA GLY A 125 12.87 6.66 2.82
C GLY A 125 12.64 6.83 1.32
N PHE A 126 13.55 6.34 0.51
CA PHE A 126 13.29 6.17 -0.92
C PHE A 126 14.14 5.04 -1.51
N PHE A 127 13.70 4.51 -2.64
CA PHE A 127 14.49 3.61 -3.48
C PHE A 127 14.28 3.95 -4.96
N GLU A 128 15.23 3.54 -5.79
CA GLU A 128 15.17 3.78 -7.23
C GLU A 128 14.52 2.60 -7.96
N VAL A 129 13.75 2.92 -9.00
CA VAL A 129 13.17 1.95 -9.93
C VAL A 129 13.62 2.28 -11.35
N ASP A 130 13.79 1.25 -12.14
CA ASP A 130 14.19 1.41 -13.54
C ASP A 130 13.02 1.80 -14.45
#